data_4145befad2959b3f9d02b26aa998cf08
#
_entry.id   4145befad2959b3f9d02b26aa998cf08
#
_cell.length_a   1.000
_cell.length_b   1.000
_cell.length_c   1.000
_cell.angle_alpha   90.00
_cell.angle_beta   90.00
_cell.angle_gamma   90.00
#
_symmetry.space_group_name_H-M   'P 1'
#
loop_
_entity.id
_entity.type
_entity.pdbx_description
1 polymer ?
#
loop_
_entity_poly.entity_id
_entity_poly.type
_entity_poly.pdbx_seq_one_letter_code
_entity_poly.pdbx_strand_id
1 'polypeptide(L)'
;MRAAFRFVTMRKAAAIALSSLVLSLSPGAQTLPPNRVLTHREQAPLKSRWIEQRFKTLLPMLMRREGIDMWVIVSREYNDDPVFASMAPLTTYSSRRRTILVFFDRGGDKGVEHLSIGRFDYDGLFTLEKTENDGQWDGLHKVVEARDPKTIGVDTSENYNHADGLTANERDNLMKALGAKYAARVRSAEMLAVGWLEAKLPEETDAYRHAMRVAHQIIVEAFSNRIVVPGVTTNEDVAWWMRQRVAEMGLGQWFHPTITVWRKGGLPTPAPAGGYVIERGDMLHCDFGIVYLGFSTDTQHNAYVLKPGEPEAPQGLKDGLKAANRLQDLTLDGSVVRRLIVRVRHRETRFTRHGSDYADMRRFVRA
;
A
#
# COMPACT_ATOMS: atom_id res chain seq x y z
N MET A 1 -62.16 -57.85 -39.57
CA MET A 1 -61.52 -57.10 -40.68
C MET A 1 -60.36 -56.31 -40.10
N ARG A 2 -59.17 -56.47 -40.70
CA ARG A 2 -57.91 -55.74 -40.59
C ARG A 2 -57.20 -55.87 -39.23
N ALA A 3 -56.28 -56.69 -39.17
CA ALA A 3 -54.82 -56.82 -39.01
C ALA A 3 -54.12 -55.60 -38.54
N ALA A 4 -53.45 -55.72 -37.37
CA ALA A 4 -52.43 -54.77 -36.92
C ALA A 4 -51.18 -55.56 -36.57
N PHE A 5 -50.12 -55.28 -37.28
CA PHE A 5 -48.79 -55.84 -37.12
C PHE A 5 -48.06 -55.24 -35.86
N ARG A 6 -47.49 -56.14 -35.07
CA ARG A 6 -46.52 -55.80 -34.02
C ARG A 6 -45.13 -55.68 -34.65
N PHE A 7 -44.44 -54.55 -34.39
CA PHE A 7 -42.99 -54.47 -34.54
C PHE A 7 -42.38 -54.32 -33.16
N VAL A 8 -41.61 -55.32 -32.80
CA VAL A 8 -40.67 -55.27 -31.61
C VAL A 8 -39.34 -54.77 -32.15
N THR A 9 -38.88 -53.67 -31.67
CA THR A 9 -37.47 -53.22 -31.82
C THR A 9 -36.86 -53.01 -30.50
N MET A 10 -35.99 -53.96 -30.15
CA MET A 10 -35.00 -53.78 -29.05
C MET A 10 -34.05 -52.68 -29.43
N ARG A 11 -33.99 -51.63 -28.62
CA ARG A 11 -32.87 -50.64 -28.62
C ARG A 11 -32.05 -50.84 -27.36
N LYS A 12 -30.80 -51.29 -27.53
CA LYS A 12 -29.77 -51.31 -26.52
C LYS A 12 -29.45 -49.85 -26.15
N ALA A 13 -29.73 -49.46 -24.93
CA ALA A 13 -29.27 -48.18 -24.40
C ALA A 13 -27.81 -48.34 -23.97
N ALA A 14 -26.89 -47.73 -24.71
CA ALA A 14 -25.51 -47.52 -24.28
C ALA A 14 -25.50 -46.32 -23.32
N ALA A 15 -25.23 -46.54 -22.06
CA ALA A 15 -25.00 -45.51 -21.09
C ALA A 15 -23.60 -44.92 -21.32
N ILE A 16 -23.57 -43.73 -21.89
CA ILE A 16 -22.34 -42.92 -21.95
C ILE A 16 -22.22 -42.21 -20.58
N ALA A 17 -21.29 -42.70 -19.75
CA ALA A 17 -20.88 -41.99 -18.53
C ALA A 17 -20.11 -40.72 -18.94
N LEU A 18 -20.77 -39.56 -18.84
CA LEU A 18 -20.13 -38.27 -18.95
C LEU A 18 -19.38 -38.01 -17.66
N SER A 19 -18.09 -38.35 -17.62
CA SER A 19 -17.20 -37.91 -16.56
C SER A 19 -17.04 -36.40 -16.67
N SER A 20 -17.75 -35.66 -15.82
CA SER A 20 -17.56 -34.23 -15.64
C SER A 20 -16.21 -34.01 -15.00
N LEU A 21 -15.21 -33.75 -15.85
CA LEU A 21 -13.90 -33.23 -15.40
C LEU A 21 -14.14 -31.81 -14.91
N VAL A 22 -14.37 -31.66 -13.60
CA VAL A 22 -14.33 -30.35 -12.94
C VAL A 22 -12.87 -29.94 -12.94
N LEU A 23 -12.44 -29.21 -13.96
CA LEU A 23 -11.24 -28.40 -13.89
C LEU A 23 -11.48 -27.38 -12.77
N SER A 24 -10.86 -27.61 -11.63
CA SER A 24 -10.64 -26.58 -10.62
C SER A 24 -9.74 -25.53 -11.25
N LEU A 25 -10.35 -24.55 -11.90
CA LEU A 25 -9.68 -23.30 -12.25
C LEU A 25 -9.25 -22.67 -10.91
N SER A 26 -7.97 -22.80 -10.58
CA SER A 26 -7.34 -21.89 -9.64
C SER A 26 -7.76 -20.47 -10.05
N PRO A 27 -8.23 -19.61 -9.15
CA PRO A 27 -8.55 -18.25 -9.50
C PRO A 27 -7.28 -17.62 -10.06
N GLY A 28 -7.17 -17.58 -11.38
CA GLY A 28 -6.05 -16.98 -12.08
C GLY A 28 -5.88 -15.56 -11.58
N ALA A 29 -4.65 -15.15 -11.31
CA ALA A 29 -4.32 -13.78 -10.95
C ALA A 29 -5.04 -12.85 -11.94
N GLN A 30 -5.93 -12.01 -11.43
CA GLN A 30 -6.73 -11.11 -12.25
C GLN A 30 -5.79 -10.06 -12.83
N THR A 31 -5.44 -10.21 -14.11
CA THR A 31 -4.58 -9.23 -14.78
C THR A 31 -5.31 -7.91 -14.86
N LEU A 32 -4.74 -6.88 -14.24
CA LEU A 32 -5.30 -5.53 -14.28
C LEU A 32 -5.23 -4.98 -15.71
N PRO A 33 -6.27 -4.26 -16.17
CA PRO A 33 -6.29 -3.68 -17.51
C PRO A 33 -5.14 -2.67 -17.65
N PRO A 34 -4.30 -2.76 -18.69
CA PRO A 34 -3.00 -2.08 -18.75
C PRO A 34 -3.09 -0.55 -18.67
N ASN A 35 -4.19 0.05 -19.13
CA ASN A 35 -4.32 1.51 -19.29
C ASN A 35 -5.58 2.09 -18.62
N ARG A 36 -6.17 1.40 -17.65
CA ARG A 36 -7.40 1.85 -16.99
C ARG A 36 -7.31 1.72 -15.48
N VAL A 37 -7.66 2.78 -14.77
CA VAL A 37 -7.90 2.73 -13.32
C VAL A 37 -9.20 1.97 -13.06
N LEU A 38 -9.18 1.04 -12.13
CA LEU A 38 -10.37 0.32 -11.67
C LEU A 38 -11.29 1.29 -10.92
N THR A 39 -12.59 1.17 -11.14
CA THR A 39 -13.58 1.84 -10.29
C THR A 39 -13.50 1.32 -8.85
N HIS A 40 -13.98 2.09 -7.88
CA HIS A 40 -14.01 1.65 -6.48
C HIS A 40 -14.78 0.34 -6.30
N ARG A 41 -15.85 0.13 -7.08
CA ARG A 41 -16.62 -1.12 -7.07
C ARG A 41 -15.81 -2.32 -7.55
N GLU A 42 -14.90 -2.13 -8.49
CA GLU A 42 -13.99 -3.20 -8.97
C GLU A 42 -12.82 -3.42 -8.03
N GLN A 43 -12.36 -2.36 -7.34
CA GLN A 43 -11.28 -2.44 -6.35
C GLN A 43 -11.70 -3.20 -5.08
N ALA A 44 -12.96 -3.04 -4.64
CA ALA A 44 -13.44 -3.57 -3.36
C ALA A 44 -13.21 -5.09 -3.22
N PRO A 45 -13.69 -5.96 -4.13
CA PRO A 45 -13.49 -7.40 -3.99
C PRO A 45 -12.01 -7.80 -4.10
N LEU A 46 -11.21 -7.04 -4.84
CA LEU A 46 -9.78 -7.29 -4.97
C LEU A 46 -9.05 -7.03 -3.64
N LYS A 47 -9.33 -5.90 -3.01
CA LYS A 47 -8.74 -5.56 -1.70
C LYS A 47 -9.17 -6.55 -0.62
N SER A 48 -10.45 -6.90 -0.53
CA SER A 48 -10.95 -7.87 0.46
C SER A 48 -10.24 -9.23 0.31
N ARG A 49 -10.09 -9.73 -0.93
CA ARG A 49 -9.35 -10.98 -1.19
C ARG A 49 -7.89 -10.90 -0.73
N TRP A 50 -7.21 -9.79 -0.97
CA TRP A 50 -5.83 -9.61 -0.49
C TRP A 50 -5.74 -9.58 1.02
N ILE A 51 -6.66 -8.88 1.70
CA ILE A 51 -6.71 -8.84 3.16
C ILE A 51 -6.89 -10.25 3.73
N GLU A 52 -7.85 -11.02 3.19
CA GLU A 52 -8.05 -12.42 3.60
C GLU A 52 -6.80 -13.28 3.40
N GLN A 53 -6.13 -13.13 2.26
CA GLN A 53 -4.92 -13.88 1.97
C GLN A 53 -3.78 -13.48 2.91
N ARG A 54 -3.65 -12.20 3.23
CA ARG A 54 -2.68 -11.69 4.21
C ARG A 54 -2.97 -12.21 5.61
N PHE A 55 -4.24 -12.29 6.03
CA PHE A 55 -4.62 -12.91 7.30
C PHE A 55 -4.25 -14.38 7.36
N LYS A 56 -4.37 -15.10 6.26
CA LYS A 56 -4.06 -16.55 6.18
C LYS A 56 -2.57 -16.86 6.15
N THR A 57 -1.78 -16.01 5.48
CA THR A 57 -0.36 -16.34 5.17
C THR A 57 0.64 -15.43 5.86
N LEU A 58 0.46 -14.13 5.79
CA LEU A 58 1.43 -13.15 6.28
C LEU A 58 1.31 -12.92 7.78
N LEU A 59 0.09 -12.70 8.27
CA LEU A 59 -0.15 -12.35 9.67
C LEU A 59 0.38 -13.40 10.67
N PRO A 60 0.12 -14.71 10.50
CA PRO A 60 0.65 -15.72 11.42
C PRO A 60 2.18 -15.74 11.46
N MET A 61 2.81 -15.57 10.30
CA MET A 61 4.26 -15.51 10.19
C MET A 61 4.84 -14.30 10.94
N LEU A 62 4.22 -13.13 10.79
CA LEU A 62 4.66 -11.91 11.44
C LEU A 62 4.45 -11.95 12.95
N MET A 63 3.27 -12.37 13.41
CA MET A 63 2.98 -12.50 14.85
C MET A 63 3.98 -13.43 15.55
N ARG A 64 4.31 -14.57 14.92
CA ARG A 64 5.28 -15.55 15.46
C ARG A 64 6.69 -15.00 15.41
N ARG A 65 7.09 -14.31 14.34
CA ARG A 65 8.39 -13.66 14.22
C ARG A 65 8.63 -12.68 15.38
N GLU A 66 7.60 -11.89 15.70
CA GLU A 66 7.69 -10.87 16.74
C GLU A 66 7.33 -11.43 18.14
N GLY A 67 6.91 -12.69 18.23
CA GLY A 67 6.51 -13.35 19.49
C GLY A 67 5.33 -12.66 20.16
N ILE A 68 4.34 -12.21 19.39
CA ILE A 68 3.09 -11.59 19.85
C ILE A 68 1.97 -12.62 19.73
N ASP A 69 1.41 -13.04 20.87
CA ASP A 69 0.30 -14.01 20.87
C ASP A 69 -1.02 -13.36 20.48
N MET A 70 -1.24 -12.13 20.95
CA MET A 70 -2.44 -11.35 20.65
C MET A 70 -2.06 -9.95 20.22
N TRP A 71 -2.65 -9.47 19.12
CA TRP A 71 -2.50 -8.09 18.65
C TRP A 71 -3.83 -7.37 18.75
N VAL A 72 -3.86 -6.26 19.47
CA VAL A 72 -5.05 -5.45 19.71
C VAL A 72 -4.86 -4.10 19.04
N ILE A 73 -5.71 -3.81 18.07
CA ILE A 73 -5.75 -2.53 17.35
C ILE A 73 -6.99 -1.76 17.80
N VAL A 74 -6.81 -0.52 18.24
CA VAL A 74 -7.89 0.36 18.66
C VAL A 74 -7.86 1.62 17.81
N SER A 75 -8.86 1.78 16.97
CA SER A 75 -8.99 2.90 16.04
C SER A 75 -10.16 3.80 16.39
N ARG A 76 -10.03 5.10 16.16
CA ARG A 76 -11.05 6.13 16.41
C ARG A 76 -11.55 6.73 15.11
N GLU A 77 -12.86 7.01 15.07
CA GLU A 77 -13.51 7.69 13.94
C GLU A 77 -12.82 9.04 13.65
N TYR A 78 -12.43 9.25 12.39
CA TYR A 78 -11.68 10.42 11.89
C TYR A 78 -10.25 10.59 12.45
N ASN A 79 -9.77 9.63 13.22
CA ASN A 79 -8.38 9.53 13.67
C ASN A 79 -8.00 8.06 13.60
N ASP A 80 -8.07 7.53 12.38
CA ASP A 80 -7.89 6.10 12.12
C ASP A 80 -6.45 5.66 12.35
N ASP A 81 -6.31 4.53 13.01
CA ASP A 81 -5.05 3.82 13.07
C ASP A 81 -4.63 3.39 11.65
N PRO A 82 -3.41 3.68 11.18
CA PRO A 82 -2.96 3.34 9.83
C PRO A 82 -3.01 1.83 9.54
N VAL A 83 -2.77 0.99 10.55
CA VAL A 83 -2.86 -0.46 10.41
C VAL A 83 -4.32 -0.88 10.22
N PHE A 84 -5.24 -0.36 11.05
CA PHE A 84 -6.67 -0.55 10.85
C PHE A 84 -7.10 -0.17 9.42
N ALA A 85 -6.72 1.02 8.96
CA ALA A 85 -7.06 1.51 7.62
C ALA A 85 -6.58 0.56 6.50
N SER A 86 -5.45 -0.11 6.71
CA SER A 86 -4.91 -1.11 5.77
C SER A 86 -5.62 -2.46 5.80
N MET A 87 -6.31 -2.79 6.90
CA MET A 87 -7.04 -4.05 7.12
C MET A 87 -8.54 -3.93 6.86
N ALA A 88 -9.06 -2.72 6.75
CA ALA A 88 -10.47 -2.46 6.49
C ALA A 88 -10.82 -2.67 5.00
N PRO A 89 -12.01 -3.24 4.69
CA PRO A 89 -12.49 -3.33 3.32
C PRO A 89 -12.77 -1.94 2.75
N LEU A 90 -12.81 -1.80 1.42
CA LEU A 90 -13.01 -0.51 0.76
C LEU A 90 -14.40 0.10 1.04
N THR A 91 -15.36 -0.69 1.49
CA THR A 91 -16.68 -0.25 1.97
C THR A 91 -16.60 0.52 3.29
N THR A 92 -15.49 0.41 4.01
CA THR A 92 -15.22 1.12 5.27
C THR A 92 -14.38 2.35 4.97
N TYR A 93 -14.97 3.53 5.13
CA TYR A 93 -14.28 4.81 4.90
C TYR A 93 -13.44 5.24 6.11
N SER A 94 -13.93 4.98 7.32
CA SER A 94 -13.28 5.27 8.60
C SER A 94 -13.80 4.33 9.66
N SER A 95 -13.07 4.15 10.75
CA SER A 95 -13.58 3.45 11.93
C SER A 95 -14.88 4.13 12.43
N ARG A 96 -15.75 3.37 13.06
CA ARG A 96 -17.05 3.90 13.55
C ARG A 96 -16.97 4.12 15.05
N ARG A 97 -16.91 5.40 15.48
CA ARG A 97 -16.69 5.88 16.85
C ARG A 97 -15.42 5.28 17.45
N ARG A 98 -15.45 4.03 17.86
CA ARG A 98 -14.30 3.19 18.25
C ARG A 98 -14.44 1.85 17.55
N THR A 99 -13.34 1.39 16.96
CA THR A 99 -13.18 0.04 16.46
C THR A 99 -12.10 -0.66 17.25
N ILE A 100 -12.37 -1.88 17.73
CA ILE A 100 -11.37 -2.72 18.38
C ILE A 100 -11.26 -4.00 17.56
N LEU A 101 -10.09 -4.22 16.95
CA LEU A 101 -9.75 -5.48 16.28
C LEU A 101 -8.81 -6.30 17.16
N VAL A 102 -9.01 -7.60 17.19
CA VAL A 102 -8.18 -8.52 17.94
C VAL A 102 -7.74 -9.67 17.05
N PHE A 103 -6.45 -9.88 16.99
CA PHE A 103 -5.84 -11.03 16.33
C PHE A 103 -5.22 -11.92 17.40
N PHE A 104 -5.52 -13.22 17.36
CA PHE A 104 -4.97 -14.17 18.32
C PHE A 104 -4.40 -15.39 17.60
N ASP A 105 -3.09 -15.62 17.74
CA ASP A 105 -2.43 -16.80 17.16
C ASP A 105 -2.71 -18.04 18.03
N ARG A 106 -3.52 -18.95 17.50
CA ARG A 106 -3.84 -20.23 18.16
C ARG A 106 -2.73 -21.26 18.08
N GLY A 107 -1.62 -20.90 17.42
CA GLY A 107 -0.47 -21.78 17.23
C GLY A 107 -0.65 -22.85 16.15
N GLY A 108 0.47 -23.37 15.67
CA GLY A 108 0.51 -24.44 14.66
C GLY A 108 -0.33 -24.15 13.43
N ASP A 109 -1.12 -25.14 13.01
CA ASP A 109 -1.96 -25.06 11.81
C ASP A 109 -3.35 -24.45 12.08
N LYS A 110 -3.65 -24.08 13.34
CA LYS A 110 -4.94 -23.49 13.71
C LYS A 110 -5.10 -22.05 13.21
N GLY A 111 -4.01 -21.41 12.81
CA GLY A 111 -4.00 -20.06 12.27
C GLY A 111 -4.28 -18.98 13.31
N VAL A 112 -4.53 -17.78 12.83
CA VAL A 112 -4.85 -16.60 13.63
C VAL A 112 -6.36 -16.36 13.61
N GLU A 113 -6.97 -16.20 14.78
CA GLU A 113 -8.33 -15.66 14.89
C GLU A 113 -8.28 -14.16 14.60
N HIS A 114 -9.25 -13.65 13.88
CA HIS A 114 -9.44 -12.23 13.65
C HIS A 114 -10.85 -11.83 14.08
N LEU A 115 -10.94 -11.00 15.11
CA LEU A 115 -12.16 -10.62 15.78
C LEU A 115 -12.38 -9.13 15.71
N SER A 116 -13.63 -8.71 15.60
CA SER A 116 -14.05 -7.33 15.76
C SER A 116 -14.94 -7.23 16.99
N ILE A 117 -14.55 -6.39 17.96
CA ILE A 117 -15.34 -6.17 19.18
C ILE A 117 -16.27 -4.99 18.95
N GLY A 118 -17.57 -5.25 18.78
CA GLY A 118 -18.53 -4.17 18.56
C GLY A 118 -19.71 -4.55 17.70
N ARG A 119 -19.91 -3.82 16.59
CA ARG A 119 -21.11 -3.89 15.74
C ARG A 119 -20.88 -4.33 14.31
N PHE A 120 -19.65 -4.31 13.82
CA PHE A 120 -19.32 -4.51 12.41
C PHE A 120 -18.33 -5.66 12.24
N ASP A 121 -18.62 -6.53 11.30
CA ASP A 121 -17.76 -7.64 10.87
C ASP A 121 -16.85 -7.30 9.68
N TYR A 122 -16.97 -6.08 9.16
CA TYR A 122 -16.18 -5.56 8.03
C TYR A 122 -16.26 -6.47 6.79
N ASP A 123 -17.48 -6.64 6.29
CA ASP A 123 -17.80 -7.50 5.13
C ASP A 123 -17.41 -8.98 5.34
N GLY A 124 -17.51 -9.47 6.58
CA GLY A 124 -17.21 -10.85 6.94
C GLY A 124 -15.70 -11.15 7.07
N LEU A 125 -14.83 -10.12 7.01
CA LEU A 125 -13.40 -10.27 7.24
C LEU A 125 -13.06 -10.63 8.68
N PHE A 126 -13.95 -10.27 9.63
CA PHE A 126 -13.76 -10.49 11.05
C PHE A 126 -14.94 -11.25 11.63
N THR A 127 -14.66 -12.15 12.58
CA THR A 127 -15.70 -12.72 13.44
C THR A 127 -16.16 -11.64 14.41
N LEU A 128 -17.46 -11.35 14.42
CA LEU A 128 -18.05 -10.32 15.28
C LEU A 128 -18.27 -10.82 16.70
N GLU A 129 -17.55 -10.24 17.64
CA GLU A 129 -17.86 -10.31 19.08
C GLU A 129 -18.81 -9.16 19.41
N LYS A 130 -20.11 -9.45 19.29
CA LYS A 130 -21.17 -8.45 19.41
C LYS A 130 -21.23 -7.87 20.81
N THR A 131 -21.17 -6.56 20.92
CA THR A 131 -21.35 -5.83 22.17
C THR A 131 -22.43 -4.75 21.99
N GLU A 132 -23.17 -4.47 23.07
CA GLU A 132 -24.16 -3.40 23.09
C GLU A 132 -23.52 -2.12 23.65
N ASN A 133 -23.84 -0.99 23.04
CA ASN A 133 -23.41 0.36 23.45
C ASN A 133 -21.89 0.46 23.71
N ASP A 134 -21.52 0.94 24.91
CA ASP A 134 -20.12 1.15 25.31
C ASP A 134 -19.45 -0.11 25.91
N GLY A 135 -20.09 -1.26 25.78
CA GLY A 135 -19.59 -2.55 26.31
C GLY A 135 -18.38 -3.15 25.55
N GLN A 136 -17.77 -2.42 24.63
CA GLN A 136 -16.61 -2.90 23.86
C GLN A 136 -15.42 -3.26 24.76
N TRP A 137 -15.18 -2.50 25.82
CA TRP A 137 -14.07 -2.78 26.75
C TRP A 137 -14.31 -4.04 27.57
N ASP A 138 -15.54 -4.27 28.02
CA ASP A 138 -15.92 -5.50 28.69
C ASP A 138 -15.86 -6.71 27.74
N GLY A 139 -16.28 -6.52 26.49
CA GLY A 139 -16.14 -7.51 25.43
C GLY A 139 -14.68 -7.89 25.18
N LEU A 140 -13.82 -6.90 25.08
CA LEU A 140 -12.37 -7.12 24.94
C LEU A 140 -11.81 -7.88 26.14
N HIS A 141 -12.16 -7.48 27.36
CA HIS A 141 -11.71 -8.16 28.57
C HIS A 141 -12.05 -9.66 28.54
N LYS A 142 -13.31 -10.02 28.24
CA LYS A 142 -13.77 -11.41 28.11
C LYS A 142 -12.99 -12.17 27.02
N VAL A 143 -12.74 -11.54 25.87
CA VAL A 143 -11.97 -12.14 24.79
C VAL A 143 -10.54 -12.44 25.20
N VAL A 144 -9.89 -11.51 25.92
CA VAL A 144 -8.53 -11.66 26.44
C VAL A 144 -8.48 -12.71 27.55
N GLU A 145 -9.43 -12.70 28.50
CA GLU A 145 -9.50 -13.66 29.57
C GLU A 145 -9.68 -15.10 29.05
N ALA A 146 -10.58 -15.31 28.09
CA ALA A 146 -10.84 -16.63 27.51
C ALA A 146 -9.63 -17.22 26.77
N ARG A 147 -8.70 -16.39 26.28
CA ARG A 147 -7.53 -16.80 25.47
C ARG A 147 -6.23 -16.78 26.26
N ASP A 148 -6.18 -16.06 27.37
CA ASP A 148 -5.04 -15.89 28.30
C ASP A 148 -3.69 -15.68 27.57
N PRO A 149 -3.57 -14.70 26.62
CA PRO A 149 -2.35 -14.49 25.84
C PRO A 149 -1.18 -14.14 26.77
N LYS A 150 0.02 -14.66 26.47
CA LYS A 150 1.24 -14.33 27.23
C LYS A 150 1.77 -12.94 26.87
N THR A 151 1.58 -12.52 25.60
CA THR A 151 1.99 -11.23 25.07
C THR A 151 0.86 -10.57 24.30
N ILE A 152 0.62 -9.29 24.60
CA ILE A 152 -0.39 -8.46 23.94
C ILE A 152 0.33 -7.31 23.24
N GLY A 153 0.34 -7.32 21.91
CA GLY A 153 0.87 -6.23 21.10
C GLY A 153 -0.16 -5.14 20.90
N VAL A 154 0.30 -3.87 20.91
CA VAL A 154 -0.52 -2.70 20.62
C VAL A 154 0.28 -1.73 19.72
N ASP A 155 -0.42 -0.93 18.93
CA ASP A 155 0.22 -0.03 17.96
C ASP A 155 0.71 1.25 18.62
N THR A 156 1.87 1.12 19.27
CA THR A 156 2.66 2.22 19.82
C THR A 156 4.09 2.13 19.30
N SER A 157 4.66 3.27 18.87
CA SER A 157 5.99 3.32 18.29
C SER A 157 6.66 4.67 18.59
N GLU A 158 7.96 4.64 18.87
CA GLU A 158 8.80 5.83 18.95
C GLU A 158 9.44 6.18 17.61
N ASN A 159 9.50 5.23 16.67
CA ASN A 159 10.29 5.36 15.43
C ASN A 159 9.43 5.44 14.16
N TYR A 160 8.24 4.81 14.15
CA TYR A 160 7.42 4.66 12.94
C TYR A 160 6.00 5.17 13.17
N ASN A 161 5.71 6.36 12.66
CA ASN A 161 4.39 7.01 12.80
C ASN A 161 3.22 6.12 12.36
N HIS A 162 3.40 5.29 11.34
CA HIS A 162 2.36 4.37 10.85
C HIS A 162 2.13 3.15 11.77
N ALA A 163 2.98 2.95 12.77
CA ALA A 163 2.85 1.92 13.78
C ALA A 163 2.47 2.50 15.16
N ASP A 164 2.13 3.80 15.23
CA ASP A 164 1.78 4.54 16.45
C ASP A 164 0.33 5.07 16.37
N GLY A 165 -0.60 4.18 16.07
CA GLY A 165 -2.02 4.54 15.88
C GLY A 165 -2.85 4.56 17.16
N LEU A 166 -2.34 4.00 18.27
CA LEU A 166 -3.06 3.94 19.55
C LEU A 166 -2.99 5.28 20.28
N THR A 167 -4.10 6.02 20.30
CA THR A 167 -4.13 7.32 21.00
C THR A 167 -3.99 7.17 22.51
N ALA A 168 -3.46 8.19 23.20
CA ALA A 168 -3.22 8.16 24.63
C ALA A 168 -4.46 7.80 25.45
N ASN A 169 -5.61 8.41 25.15
CA ASN A 169 -6.87 8.10 25.86
C ASN A 169 -7.34 6.65 25.65
N GLU A 170 -7.20 6.13 24.43
CA GLU A 170 -7.58 4.73 24.16
C GLU A 170 -6.60 3.75 24.79
N ARG A 171 -5.32 4.11 24.90
CA ARG A 171 -4.34 3.34 25.65
C ARG A 171 -4.70 3.24 27.13
N ASP A 172 -5.05 4.36 27.76
CA ASP A 172 -5.45 4.37 29.17
C ASP A 172 -6.73 3.55 29.42
N ASN A 173 -7.71 3.66 28.52
CA ASN A 173 -8.94 2.86 28.58
C ASN A 173 -8.64 1.37 28.38
N LEU A 174 -7.77 1.03 27.42
CA LEU A 174 -7.32 -0.34 27.18
C LEU A 174 -6.65 -0.94 28.41
N MET A 175 -5.72 -0.21 29.04
CA MET A 175 -5.02 -0.69 30.23
C MET A 175 -5.97 -0.91 31.41
N LYS A 176 -6.98 -0.02 31.59
CA LYS A 176 -8.04 -0.21 32.59
C LYS A 176 -8.87 -1.45 32.30
N ALA A 177 -9.29 -1.65 31.04
CA ALA A 177 -10.11 -2.78 30.62
C ALA A 177 -9.38 -4.12 30.80
N LEU A 178 -8.08 -4.16 30.51
CA LEU A 178 -7.25 -5.36 30.67
C LEU A 178 -7.03 -5.75 32.13
N GLY A 179 -7.08 -4.78 33.05
CA GLY A 179 -6.73 -5.00 34.45
C GLY A 179 -5.24 -5.32 34.65
N ALA A 180 -4.78 -5.36 35.89
CA ALA A 180 -3.36 -5.47 36.22
C ALA A 180 -2.67 -6.71 35.60
N LYS A 181 -3.37 -7.86 35.58
CA LYS A 181 -2.83 -9.13 35.05
C LYS A 181 -2.43 -9.01 33.58
N TYR A 182 -3.33 -8.53 32.72
CA TYR A 182 -3.11 -8.50 31.27
C TYR A 182 -2.40 -7.21 30.83
N ALA A 183 -2.61 -6.10 31.54
CA ALA A 183 -1.87 -4.86 31.30
C ALA A 183 -0.35 -5.06 31.43
N ALA A 184 0.11 -5.90 32.37
CA ALA A 184 1.51 -6.25 32.51
C ALA A 184 2.10 -7.04 31.31
N ARG A 185 1.26 -7.58 30.42
CA ARG A 185 1.67 -8.34 29.22
C ARG A 185 1.66 -7.49 27.95
N VAL A 186 1.23 -6.23 28.06
CA VAL A 186 1.17 -5.29 26.92
C VAL A 186 2.56 -4.83 26.55
N ARG A 187 2.84 -4.82 25.24
CA ARG A 187 4.06 -4.26 24.65
C ARG A 187 3.79 -3.65 23.30
N SER A 188 4.73 -2.86 22.80
CA SER A 188 4.68 -2.34 21.44
C SER A 188 4.66 -3.46 20.41
N ALA A 189 3.77 -3.33 19.42
CA ALA A 189 3.71 -4.16 18.22
C ALA A 189 4.41 -3.49 17.02
N GLU A 190 5.30 -2.51 17.26
CA GLU A 190 5.95 -1.69 16.22
C GLU A 190 6.42 -2.52 15.01
N MET A 191 7.24 -3.55 15.23
CA MET A 191 7.79 -4.34 14.13
C MET A 191 6.76 -5.29 13.48
N LEU A 192 5.71 -5.66 14.19
CA LEU A 192 4.58 -6.40 13.61
C LEU A 192 3.78 -5.49 12.68
N ALA A 193 3.45 -4.27 13.11
CA ALA A 193 2.75 -3.26 12.32
C ALA A 193 3.57 -2.85 11.08
N VAL A 194 4.86 -2.58 11.25
CA VAL A 194 5.78 -2.29 10.12
C VAL A 194 5.80 -3.46 9.14
N GLY A 195 6.03 -4.69 9.62
CA GLY A 195 6.05 -5.88 8.77
C GLY A 195 4.72 -6.09 8.01
N TRP A 196 3.59 -5.82 8.66
CA TRP A 196 2.29 -5.87 8.02
C TRP A 196 2.15 -4.84 6.89
N LEU A 197 2.57 -3.60 7.10
CA LEU A 197 2.44 -2.51 6.14
C LEU A 197 3.43 -2.63 4.98
N GLU A 198 4.67 -3.09 5.22
CA GLU A 198 5.71 -3.16 4.19
C GLU A 198 5.63 -4.42 3.31
N ALA A 199 5.27 -5.58 3.90
CA ALA A 199 5.25 -6.82 3.13
C ALA A 199 4.14 -6.83 2.08
N LYS A 200 4.42 -7.41 0.93
CA LYS A 200 3.48 -7.49 -0.20
C LYS A 200 3.31 -8.94 -0.64
N LEU A 201 2.08 -9.30 -1.00
CA LEU A 201 1.80 -10.52 -1.73
C LEU A 201 2.29 -10.40 -3.18
N PRO A 202 2.56 -11.51 -3.89
CA PRO A 202 2.90 -11.47 -5.32
C PRO A 202 1.88 -10.70 -6.17
N GLU A 203 0.57 -10.93 -5.94
CA GLU A 203 -0.51 -10.23 -6.64
C GLU A 203 -0.51 -8.72 -6.35
N GLU A 204 -0.21 -8.31 -5.12
CA GLU A 204 -0.06 -6.91 -4.74
C GLU A 204 1.13 -6.26 -5.45
N THR A 205 2.22 -7.00 -5.63
CA THR A 205 3.39 -6.51 -6.39
C THR A 205 3.06 -6.27 -7.86
N ASP A 206 2.24 -7.14 -8.47
CA ASP A 206 1.78 -6.95 -9.86
C ASP A 206 0.83 -5.75 -9.97
N ALA A 207 -0.05 -5.56 -8.99
CA ALA A 207 -0.91 -4.38 -8.90
C ALA A 207 -0.11 -3.09 -8.71
N TYR A 208 0.98 -3.13 -7.94
CA TYR A 208 1.89 -1.99 -7.78
C TYR A 208 2.54 -1.59 -9.11
N ARG A 209 2.98 -2.56 -9.92
CA ARG A 209 3.48 -2.26 -11.28
C ARG A 209 2.45 -1.56 -12.16
N HIS A 210 1.17 -1.90 -11.98
CA HIS A 210 0.08 -1.19 -12.67
C HIS A 210 -0.07 0.24 -12.14
N ALA A 211 -0.04 0.46 -10.83
CA ALA A 211 -0.07 1.80 -10.23
C ALA A 211 1.07 2.70 -10.76
N MET A 212 2.29 2.13 -10.86
CA MET A 212 3.44 2.83 -11.44
C MET A 212 3.21 3.24 -12.91
N ARG A 213 2.63 2.37 -13.74
CA ARG A 213 2.29 2.73 -15.13
C ARG A 213 1.28 3.87 -15.20
N VAL A 214 0.27 3.88 -14.33
CA VAL A 214 -0.71 4.96 -14.24
C VAL A 214 -0.04 6.28 -13.84
N ALA A 215 0.84 6.27 -12.83
CA ALA A 215 1.60 7.46 -12.44
C ALA A 215 2.46 8.01 -13.59
N HIS A 216 3.20 7.14 -14.29
CA HIS A 216 4.00 7.53 -15.45
C HIS A 216 3.14 8.11 -16.58
N GLN A 217 1.95 7.58 -16.81
CA GLN A 217 1.04 8.09 -17.84
C GLN A 217 0.58 9.52 -17.53
N ILE A 218 0.29 9.83 -16.26
CA ILE A 218 -0.04 11.19 -15.82
C ILE A 218 1.15 12.13 -16.03
N ILE A 219 2.37 11.70 -15.72
CA ILE A 219 3.59 12.51 -15.94
C ILE A 219 3.81 12.80 -17.42
N VAL A 220 3.66 11.79 -18.29
CA VAL A 220 3.79 11.97 -19.74
C VAL A 220 2.74 12.94 -20.28
N GLU A 221 1.51 12.87 -19.79
CA GLU A 221 0.44 13.81 -20.15
C GLU A 221 0.78 15.23 -19.66
N ALA A 222 1.24 15.37 -18.41
CA ALA A 222 1.62 16.66 -17.80
C ALA A 222 2.73 17.37 -18.56
N PHE A 223 3.72 16.64 -19.04
CA PHE A 223 4.86 17.19 -19.80
C PHE A 223 4.62 17.26 -21.33
N SER A 224 3.40 17.01 -21.76
CA SER A 224 3.04 17.14 -23.17
C SER A 224 2.81 18.61 -23.58
N ASN A 225 2.90 18.89 -24.88
CA ASN A 225 2.57 20.20 -25.47
C ASN A 225 1.08 20.60 -25.28
N ARG A 226 0.24 19.70 -24.81
CA ARG A 226 -1.17 20.00 -24.46
C ARG A 226 -1.26 20.77 -23.14
N ILE A 227 -0.34 20.54 -22.23
CA ILE A 227 -0.33 21.11 -20.88
C ILE A 227 0.76 22.17 -20.77
N VAL A 228 1.98 21.88 -21.22
CA VAL A 228 3.09 22.83 -21.20
C VAL A 228 3.10 23.63 -22.49
N VAL A 229 2.68 24.89 -22.40
CA VAL A 229 2.81 25.90 -23.48
C VAL A 229 3.94 26.85 -23.09
N PRO A 230 5.14 26.74 -23.72
CA PRO A 230 6.27 27.57 -23.35
C PRO A 230 5.98 29.08 -23.52
N GLY A 231 6.36 29.88 -22.53
CA GLY A 231 6.05 31.31 -22.46
C GLY A 231 4.69 31.65 -21.84
N VAL A 232 3.89 30.63 -21.48
CA VAL A 232 2.54 30.80 -20.90
C VAL A 232 2.36 30.01 -19.62
N THR A 233 2.56 28.70 -19.69
CA THR A 233 2.33 27.77 -18.56
C THR A 233 3.42 27.92 -17.50
N THR A 234 3.03 28.03 -16.23
CA THR A 234 3.98 28.03 -15.11
C THR A 234 4.20 26.60 -14.58
N ASN A 235 5.26 26.41 -13.81
CA ASN A 235 5.47 25.15 -13.09
C ASN A 235 4.35 24.86 -12.08
N GLU A 236 3.76 25.88 -11.45
CA GLU A 236 2.61 25.74 -10.56
C GLU A 236 1.36 25.27 -11.31
N ASP A 237 1.11 25.80 -12.53
CA ASP A 237 -0.01 25.33 -13.34
C ASP A 237 0.08 23.84 -13.66
N VAL A 238 1.29 23.34 -13.94
CA VAL A 238 1.52 21.91 -14.20
C VAL A 238 1.28 21.10 -12.93
N ALA A 239 1.77 21.54 -11.77
CA ALA A 239 1.57 20.85 -10.49
C ALA A 239 0.06 20.76 -10.14
N TRP A 240 -0.68 21.85 -10.29
CA TRP A 240 -2.12 21.85 -10.05
C TRP A 240 -2.90 21.01 -11.06
N TRP A 241 -2.48 21.02 -12.32
CA TRP A 241 -3.06 20.14 -13.34
C TRP A 241 -2.88 18.66 -12.98
N MET A 242 -1.67 18.25 -12.57
CA MET A 242 -1.40 16.88 -12.15
C MET A 242 -2.29 16.50 -10.96
N ARG A 243 -2.43 17.38 -9.99
CA ARG A 243 -3.28 17.15 -8.83
C ARG A 243 -4.75 16.99 -9.22
N GLN A 244 -5.24 17.84 -10.11
CA GLN A 244 -6.61 17.74 -10.64
C GLN A 244 -6.82 16.44 -11.41
N ARG A 245 -5.84 16.06 -12.23
CA ARG A 245 -5.89 14.83 -13.02
C ARG A 245 -6.00 13.57 -12.17
N VAL A 246 -5.27 13.50 -11.06
CA VAL A 246 -5.36 12.42 -10.06
C VAL A 246 -6.79 12.30 -9.53
N ALA A 247 -7.41 13.42 -9.15
CA ALA A 247 -8.78 13.45 -8.64
C ALA A 247 -9.80 12.99 -9.70
N GLU A 248 -9.68 13.46 -10.96
CA GLU A 248 -10.53 13.07 -12.08
C GLU A 248 -10.47 11.58 -12.40
N MET A 249 -9.32 10.96 -12.19
CA MET A 249 -9.13 9.52 -12.38
C MET A 249 -9.63 8.68 -11.19
N GLY A 250 -10.15 9.31 -10.12
CA GLY A 250 -10.59 8.62 -8.91
C GLY A 250 -9.45 7.99 -8.11
N LEU A 251 -8.26 8.55 -8.21
CA LEU A 251 -7.08 8.15 -7.48
C LEU A 251 -6.92 8.97 -6.19
N GLY A 252 -6.27 8.37 -5.19
CA GLY A 252 -5.86 9.09 -3.99
C GLY A 252 -4.64 9.97 -4.26
N GLN A 253 -4.55 11.07 -3.53
CA GLN A 253 -3.39 11.94 -3.53
C GLN A 253 -2.49 11.59 -2.35
N TRP A 254 -1.18 11.58 -2.59
CA TRP A 254 -0.23 11.34 -1.52
C TRP A 254 0.42 12.64 -1.03
N PHE A 255 0.98 13.42 -1.97
CA PHE A 255 1.53 14.74 -1.70
C PHE A 255 1.22 15.70 -2.87
N HIS A 256 1.43 16.99 -2.65
CA HIS A 256 1.32 17.97 -3.71
C HIS A 256 2.50 17.82 -4.68
N PRO A 257 2.28 17.62 -5.99
CA PRO A 257 3.35 17.48 -6.96
C PRO A 257 4.28 18.70 -6.94
N THR A 258 5.58 18.47 -7.08
CA THR A 258 6.53 19.56 -7.29
C THR A 258 7.06 19.54 -8.71
N ILE A 259 7.05 20.69 -9.36
CA ILE A 259 7.66 20.88 -10.68
C ILE A 259 8.79 21.90 -10.54
N THR A 260 10.01 21.41 -10.57
CA THR A 260 11.22 22.26 -10.52
C THR A 260 11.63 22.64 -11.94
N VAL A 261 11.94 23.92 -12.14
CA VAL A 261 12.46 24.44 -13.41
C VAL A 261 13.95 24.71 -13.26
N TRP A 262 14.75 24.20 -14.18
CA TRP A 262 16.17 24.56 -14.31
C TRP A 262 16.40 25.26 -15.64
N ARG A 263 16.92 26.48 -15.55
CA ARG A 263 17.21 27.35 -16.70
C ARG A 263 18.69 27.70 -16.75
N LYS A 264 19.27 27.62 -17.94
CA LYS A 264 20.64 28.11 -18.15
C LYS A 264 20.70 29.61 -17.87
N GLY A 265 21.59 30.01 -16.97
CA GLY A 265 21.70 31.41 -16.50
C GLY A 265 20.95 31.68 -15.18
N GLY A 266 20.22 30.70 -14.65
CA GLY A 266 19.50 30.82 -13.39
C GLY A 266 18.06 31.33 -13.55
N LEU A 267 17.35 31.35 -12.44
CA LEU A 267 15.98 31.83 -12.30
C LEU A 267 15.94 33.00 -11.32
N PRO A 268 14.97 33.92 -11.44
CA PRO A 268 14.78 35.00 -10.46
C PRO A 268 14.63 34.47 -9.04
N THR A 269 15.21 35.18 -8.08
CA THR A 269 15.07 34.89 -6.66
C THR A 269 14.68 36.19 -5.94
N PRO A 270 13.56 36.22 -5.20
CA PRO A 270 12.60 35.13 -4.96
C PRO A 270 11.81 34.72 -6.22
N ALA A 271 11.18 33.56 -6.14
CA ALA A 271 10.27 33.08 -7.20
C ALA A 271 9.10 34.08 -7.39
N PRO A 272 8.65 34.30 -8.64
CA PRO A 272 7.46 35.09 -8.91
C PRO A 272 6.20 34.49 -8.26
N ALA A 273 5.24 35.34 -7.94
CA ALA A 273 3.92 34.88 -7.54
C ALA A 273 3.29 34.04 -8.67
N GLY A 274 2.80 32.83 -8.36
CA GLY A 274 2.29 31.88 -9.36
C GLY A 274 3.34 31.02 -10.03
N GLY A 275 4.60 31.08 -9.58
CA GLY A 275 5.68 30.22 -10.05
C GLY A 275 6.46 30.79 -11.26
N TYR A 276 7.32 29.96 -11.82
CA TYR A 276 8.13 30.31 -12.98
C TYR A 276 7.43 29.94 -14.28
N VAL A 277 7.28 30.89 -15.19
CA VAL A 277 6.85 30.59 -16.56
C VAL A 277 7.89 29.68 -17.21
N ILE A 278 7.43 28.56 -17.74
CA ILE A 278 8.27 27.57 -18.41
C ILE A 278 8.64 28.11 -19.79
N GLU A 279 9.92 28.09 -20.11
CA GLU A 279 10.43 28.59 -21.39
C GLU A 279 11.14 27.50 -22.20
N ARG A 280 11.34 27.78 -23.46
CA ARG A 280 12.12 26.90 -24.34
C ARG A 280 13.58 26.86 -23.90
N GLY A 281 14.11 25.66 -23.75
CA GLY A 281 15.46 25.41 -23.21
C GLY A 281 15.49 25.12 -21.70
N ASP A 282 14.36 25.17 -21.01
CA ASP A 282 14.27 24.75 -19.62
C ASP A 282 14.30 23.23 -19.49
N MET A 283 14.89 22.76 -18.41
CA MET A 283 14.73 21.39 -17.93
C MET A 283 13.72 21.40 -16.78
N LEU A 284 12.75 20.52 -16.88
CA LEU A 284 11.72 20.32 -15.87
C LEU A 284 12.02 19.03 -15.11
N HIS A 285 11.78 19.06 -13.82
CA HIS A 285 11.80 17.87 -12.96
C HIS A 285 10.49 17.80 -12.19
N CYS A 286 9.82 16.66 -12.22
CA CYS A 286 8.69 16.43 -11.34
C CYS A 286 9.03 15.44 -10.25
N ASP A 287 8.47 15.67 -9.07
CA ASP A 287 8.32 14.72 -7.98
C ASP A 287 6.83 14.50 -7.78
N PHE A 288 6.38 13.26 -7.99
CA PHE A 288 4.97 12.93 -8.14
C PHE A 288 4.61 11.54 -7.60
N GLY A 289 3.51 11.48 -6.86
CA GLY A 289 2.97 10.23 -6.35
C GLY A 289 1.45 10.19 -6.34
N ILE A 290 0.91 8.99 -6.53
CA ILE A 290 -0.52 8.68 -6.42
C ILE A 290 -0.74 7.59 -5.38
N VAL A 291 -1.98 7.53 -4.86
CA VAL A 291 -2.44 6.38 -4.06
C VAL A 291 -3.46 5.60 -4.88
N TYR A 292 -3.18 4.33 -5.13
CA TYR A 292 -4.05 3.43 -5.87
C TYR A 292 -4.01 2.03 -5.28
N LEU A 293 -5.17 1.43 -5.02
CA LEU A 293 -5.31 0.11 -4.39
C LEU A 293 -4.63 0.01 -3.00
N GLY A 294 -4.42 1.12 -2.32
CA GLY A 294 -3.72 1.19 -1.04
C GLY A 294 -2.19 1.28 -1.17
N PHE A 295 -1.65 1.44 -2.39
CA PHE A 295 -0.23 1.66 -2.64
C PHE A 295 0.04 3.12 -2.97
N SER A 296 1.06 3.68 -2.36
CA SER A 296 1.61 4.98 -2.72
C SER A 296 2.75 4.79 -3.72
N THR A 297 2.72 5.53 -4.82
CA THR A 297 3.85 5.60 -5.74
C THR A 297 4.68 6.84 -5.44
N ASP A 298 5.96 6.79 -5.77
CA ASP A 298 6.90 7.89 -5.62
C ASP A 298 7.82 7.87 -6.84
N THR A 299 7.63 8.82 -7.74
CA THR A 299 8.28 8.81 -9.05
C THR A 299 8.80 10.17 -9.41
N GLN A 300 10.03 10.20 -9.92
CA GLN A 300 10.69 11.41 -10.37
C GLN A 300 11.07 11.29 -11.84
N HIS A 301 10.69 12.29 -12.62
CA HIS A 301 10.97 12.35 -14.06
C HIS A 301 11.47 13.71 -14.48
N ASN A 302 12.29 13.70 -15.55
CA ASN A 302 12.80 14.91 -16.16
C ASN A 302 12.25 15.07 -17.58
N ALA A 303 12.03 16.31 -17.98
CA ALA A 303 11.70 16.68 -19.35
C ALA A 303 12.51 17.91 -19.76
N TYR A 304 12.81 18.01 -21.05
CA TYR A 304 13.45 19.19 -21.64
C TYR A 304 12.50 19.87 -22.62
N VAL A 305 12.34 21.18 -22.49
CA VAL A 305 11.50 21.99 -23.36
C VAL A 305 12.30 22.40 -24.60
N LEU A 306 12.08 21.68 -25.69
CA LEU A 306 12.85 21.87 -26.95
C LEU A 306 12.81 23.30 -27.42
N LYS A 307 13.96 23.82 -27.87
CA LYS A 307 14.06 25.10 -28.59
C LYS A 307 13.58 24.93 -30.02
N PRO A 308 13.25 26.05 -30.71
CA PRO A 308 12.92 26.01 -32.13
C PRO A 308 14.05 25.36 -32.94
N GLY A 309 13.71 24.36 -33.78
CA GLY A 309 14.67 23.64 -34.61
C GLY A 309 15.44 22.53 -33.94
N GLU A 310 15.30 22.32 -32.61
CA GLU A 310 15.87 21.16 -31.92
C GLU A 310 14.97 19.93 -32.12
N PRO A 311 15.47 18.83 -32.72
CA PRO A 311 14.68 17.60 -32.88
C PRO A 311 14.62 16.78 -31.58
N GLU A 312 15.58 16.99 -30.68
CA GLU A 312 15.70 16.24 -29.39
C GLU A 312 16.51 17.05 -28.38
N ALA A 313 16.51 16.57 -27.13
CA ALA A 313 17.27 17.18 -26.03
C ALA A 313 18.80 17.19 -26.33
N PRO A 314 19.53 18.19 -25.84
CA PRO A 314 20.99 18.26 -25.96
C PRO A 314 21.70 17.01 -25.47
N GLN A 315 22.80 16.62 -26.12
CA GLN A 315 23.53 15.38 -25.84
C GLN A 315 23.93 15.26 -24.38
N GLY A 316 24.40 16.35 -23.72
CA GLY A 316 24.79 16.32 -22.33
C GLY A 316 23.65 15.96 -21.37
N LEU A 317 22.41 16.36 -21.66
CA LEU A 317 21.23 15.96 -20.86
C LEU A 317 20.90 14.46 -21.06
N LYS A 318 21.03 13.96 -22.27
CA LYS A 318 20.86 12.53 -22.59
C LYS A 318 21.93 11.67 -21.89
N ASP A 319 23.17 12.13 -21.86
CA ASP A 319 24.27 11.44 -21.18
C ASP A 319 24.07 11.43 -19.67
N GLY A 320 23.59 12.54 -19.08
CA GLY A 320 23.22 12.64 -17.70
C GLY A 320 22.11 11.65 -17.32
N LEU A 321 21.04 11.58 -18.14
CA LEU A 321 19.96 10.59 -17.94
C LEU A 321 20.48 9.15 -18.02
N LYS A 322 21.33 8.86 -18.99
CA LYS A 322 21.95 7.52 -19.14
C LYS A 322 22.78 7.14 -17.91
N ALA A 323 23.53 8.10 -17.36
CA ALA A 323 24.32 7.87 -16.13
C ALA A 323 23.41 7.63 -14.92
N ALA A 324 22.33 8.39 -14.77
CA ALA A 324 21.34 8.20 -13.70
C ALA A 324 20.65 6.83 -13.80
N ASN A 325 20.21 6.41 -14.99
CA ASN A 325 19.60 5.11 -15.23
C ASN A 325 20.59 3.98 -14.89
N ARG A 326 21.86 4.11 -15.31
CA ARG A 326 22.89 3.13 -14.94
C ARG A 326 23.08 3.00 -13.43
N LEU A 327 23.02 4.11 -12.69
CA LEU A 327 23.06 4.08 -11.22
C LEU A 327 21.89 3.30 -10.63
N GLN A 328 20.67 3.51 -11.16
CA GLN A 328 19.49 2.76 -10.76
C GLN A 328 19.63 1.27 -11.04
N ASP A 329 20.11 0.89 -12.23
CA ASP A 329 20.35 -0.50 -12.61
C ASP A 329 21.36 -1.17 -11.67
N LEU A 330 22.46 -0.50 -11.36
CA LEU A 330 23.48 -0.98 -10.42
C LEU A 330 22.92 -1.14 -8.99
N THR A 331 21.96 -0.30 -8.60
CA THR A 331 21.30 -0.40 -7.29
C THR A 331 20.34 -1.60 -7.25
N LEU A 332 19.62 -1.85 -8.34
CA LEU A 332 18.73 -3.00 -8.50
C LEU A 332 19.49 -4.32 -8.67
N ASP A 333 20.67 -4.29 -9.32
CA ASP A 333 21.53 -5.46 -9.41
C ASP A 333 22.09 -5.80 -8.03
N GLY A 334 21.50 -6.81 -7.40
CA GLY A 334 21.61 -7.19 -5.97
C GLY A 334 23.05 -7.28 -5.38
N SER A 335 24.08 -7.01 -6.16
CA SER A 335 25.47 -6.91 -5.70
C SER A 335 25.70 -5.66 -4.83
N VAL A 336 25.06 -4.54 -5.15
CA VAL A 336 25.16 -3.28 -4.36
C VAL A 336 24.20 -3.31 -3.18
N VAL A 337 22.97 -3.76 -3.37
CA VAL A 337 21.96 -3.89 -2.31
C VAL A 337 22.42 -4.87 -1.24
N ARG A 338 22.98 -6.02 -1.60
CA ARG A 338 23.55 -6.96 -0.63
C ARG A 338 24.70 -6.37 0.20
N ARG A 339 25.57 -5.56 -0.41
CA ARG A 339 26.65 -4.87 0.32
C ARG A 339 26.12 -3.76 1.23
N LEU A 340 25.08 -3.03 0.81
CA LEU A 340 24.42 -2.03 1.65
C LEU A 340 23.69 -2.69 2.82
N ILE A 341 22.90 -3.73 2.60
CA ILE A 341 22.18 -4.46 3.65
C ILE A 341 23.15 -5.06 4.67
N VAL A 342 24.25 -5.66 4.23
CA VAL A 342 25.28 -6.20 5.14
C VAL A 342 25.96 -5.09 5.94
N ARG A 343 26.22 -3.91 5.33
CA ARG A 343 26.77 -2.77 6.05
C ARG A 343 25.78 -2.12 7.02
N VAL A 344 24.50 -2.02 6.67
CA VAL A 344 23.43 -1.54 7.54
C VAL A 344 23.27 -2.50 8.74
N ARG A 345 23.18 -3.82 8.53
CA ARG A 345 23.11 -4.80 9.61
C ARG A 345 24.34 -4.79 10.54
N HIS A 346 25.53 -4.51 10.02
CA HIS A 346 26.75 -4.37 10.85
C HIS A 346 26.83 -3.01 11.55
N ARG A 347 26.08 -1.98 11.11
CA ARG A 347 26.04 -0.66 11.74
C ARG A 347 24.88 -0.50 12.73
N GLU A 348 23.80 -1.24 12.62
CA GLU A 348 22.69 -1.21 13.59
C GLU A 348 23.15 -1.50 15.03
N THR A 349 24.23 -2.24 15.22
CA THR A 349 24.89 -2.39 16.53
C THR A 349 25.70 -1.14 16.97
N ARG A 350 25.84 -0.11 16.14
CA ARG A 350 26.57 1.15 16.46
C ARG A 350 25.74 2.43 16.33
N PHE A 351 24.52 2.39 15.82
CA PHE A 351 23.70 3.57 15.52
C PHE A 351 22.88 4.12 16.69
N THR A 352 22.99 3.56 17.88
CA THR A 352 22.37 4.12 19.09
C THR A 352 23.12 5.33 19.69
N ARG A 353 24.16 5.87 19.04
CA ARG A 353 24.83 7.12 19.45
C ARG A 353 25.40 7.84 18.24
N HIS A 354 24.79 8.92 17.84
CA HIS A 354 25.18 10.05 17.01
C HIS A 354 24.35 10.25 15.75
N GLY A 355 23.42 11.22 15.84
CA GLY A 355 22.86 11.89 14.69
C GLY A 355 23.96 12.67 13.96
N SER A 356 23.97 12.54 12.66
CA SER A 356 24.68 13.28 11.61
C SER A 356 25.62 12.42 10.77
N ASP A 357 25.13 11.84 9.70
CA ASP A 357 26.01 11.40 8.60
C ASP A 357 25.31 11.42 7.23
N TYR A 358 24.62 12.54 6.94
CA TYR A 358 24.29 12.91 5.56
C TYR A 358 25.55 13.27 4.74
N ALA A 359 26.70 13.43 5.43
CA ALA A 359 27.97 13.77 4.80
C ALA A 359 28.67 12.58 4.11
N ASP A 360 28.39 11.35 4.52
CA ASP A 360 29.07 10.17 3.97
C ASP A 360 28.47 9.66 2.66
N MET A 361 27.22 9.98 2.34
CA MET A 361 26.64 9.66 1.03
C MET A 361 27.24 10.48 -0.12
N ARG A 362 27.74 11.69 0.15
CA ARG A 362 28.41 12.52 -0.87
C ARG A 362 29.80 12.03 -1.26
N ARG A 363 30.44 11.18 -0.47
CA ARG A 363 31.75 10.59 -0.80
C ARG A 363 31.66 9.37 -1.72
N PHE A 364 30.49 8.75 -1.84
CA PHE A 364 30.28 7.57 -2.70
C PHE A 364 29.96 7.91 -4.17
N VAL A 365 29.56 9.15 -4.46
CA VAL A 365 29.21 9.62 -5.80
C VAL A 365 30.44 10.22 -6.52
N ARG A 366 31.61 10.29 -5.90
CA ARG A 366 32.86 10.85 -6.46
C ARG A 366 33.99 9.85 -6.65
N ALA A 367 33.72 8.53 -6.64
CA ALA A 367 34.73 7.52 -6.96
C ALA A 367 34.30 6.64 -8.14
#